data_70012aa4b35ad801cbad9ed80a26c4c0
#
_entry.id   70012aa4b35ad801cbad9ed80a26c4c0
#
_cell.length_a   1.000
_cell.length_b   1.000
_cell.length_c   1.000
_cell.angle_alpha   90.00
_cell.angle_beta   90.00
_cell.angle_gamma   90.00
#
_symmetry.space_group_name_H-M   'P 1'
#
loop_
_entity.id
_entity.type
_entity.pdbx_description
1 polymer ?
#
loop_
_entity_poly.entity_id
_entity_poly.type
_entity_poly.pdbx_seq_one_letter_code
_entity_poly.pdbx_strand_id
1 'polypeptide(L)'
;MSYLRSLRRFREKSRFLFPKLIPSLARLIPTALLFSGLCLLTSVAPWAQVSSSHAGGIADKGLDTRVESILQRMTLEEKVGQLVQYSAGQPTGPGTGRTDYDDMIARGEIGSLFNVIDPKEINKYQKIAMEKSRLHIPILFGLDVIHGFKTEFPIPLGLASTWDPSIIEKASRVAAMEAAADGIRWTFSPMVDIARDARWGRMAEGAGEDPFLGSAMAAAYVRGYQGSRLDAPDSIAACAKHYVGYGAAEGGRDYNSTEISEHTLRQFYLPPFHAALEAGTASLMSAFISRTAAGRPTKSACAMRA
;
A
#
# COMPACT_ATOMS: atom_id res chain seq x y z
N MET A 1 2.20 24.86 -45.52
CA MET A 1 3.52 24.95 -46.19
C MET A 1 4.53 25.90 -45.54
N SER A 2 4.34 26.32 -44.28
CA SER A 2 5.29 27.24 -43.60
C SER A 2 6.20 26.54 -42.57
N TYR A 3 5.90 25.29 -42.17
CA TYR A 3 6.65 24.59 -41.13
C TYR A 3 7.93 23.89 -41.62
N LEU A 4 8.05 23.62 -42.91
CA LEU A 4 9.21 22.93 -43.48
C LEU A 4 10.37 23.89 -43.88
N ARG A 5 10.18 25.20 -43.81
CA ARG A 5 11.25 26.19 -44.07
C ARG A 5 12.07 26.57 -42.84
N SER A 6 11.57 26.28 -41.65
CA SER A 6 12.26 26.57 -40.37
C SER A 6 13.37 25.56 -40.06
N LEU A 7 13.21 24.29 -40.43
CA LEU A 7 14.16 23.24 -40.12
C LEU A 7 15.42 23.22 -41.01
N ARG A 8 15.40 23.88 -42.19
CA ARG A 8 16.59 24.00 -43.02
C ARG A 8 17.58 25.08 -42.57
N ARG A 9 17.14 26.10 -41.84
CA ARG A 9 18.04 27.15 -41.32
C ARG A 9 18.81 26.80 -40.07
N PHE A 10 18.41 25.75 -39.38
CA PHE A 10 19.12 25.30 -38.17
C PHE A 10 20.29 24.36 -38.47
N ARG A 11 20.31 23.73 -39.64
CA ARG A 11 21.35 22.78 -40.07
C ARG A 11 22.59 23.43 -40.69
N GLU A 12 22.54 24.70 -41.03
CA GLU A 12 23.68 25.40 -41.65
C GLU A 12 24.53 26.24 -40.67
N LYS A 13 24.06 26.48 -39.43
CA LYS A 13 24.81 27.27 -38.42
C LYS A 13 25.68 26.47 -37.47
N SER A 14 25.67 25.13 -37.51
CA SER A 14 26.49 24.29 -36.62
C SER A 14 27.81 23.77 -37.23
N ARG A 15 28.24 24.34 -38.36
CA ARG A 15 29.49 23.92 -39.05
C ARG A 15 30.71 24.80 -38.82
N PHE A 16 30.63 25.80 -37.96
CA PHE A 16 31.82 26.62 -37.64
C PHE A 16 31.95 26.65 -36.11
N LEU A 17 32.84 25.84 -35.59
CA LEU A 17 33.59 26.04 -34.34
C LEU A 17 34.17 24.69 -33.84
N PHE A 18 35.24 24.22 -34.50
CA PHE A 18 36.29 23.45 -33.85
C PHE A 18 37.54 23.49 -34.73
N PRO A 19 38.59 24.20 -34.38
CA PRO A 19 39.87 24.10 -35.06
C PRO A 19 40.66 22.88 -34.60
N LYS A 20 41.27 22.26 -35.55
CA LYS A 20 42.21 21.14 -35.50
C LYS A 20 43.32 21.37 -34.50
N LEU A 21 43.56 20.36 -33.65
CA LEU A 21 44.84 20.19 -32.96
C LEU A 21 45.06 18.70 -32.70
N ILE A 22 45.78 18.04 -33.61
CA ILE A 22 46.58 16.85 -33.45
C ILE A 22 47.70 17.01 -34.50
N PRO A 23 49.01 16.85 -34.23
CA PRO A 23 49.51 15.56 -33.91
C PRO A 23 50.73 15.58 -32.98
N SER A 24 51.01 14.46 -32.42
CA SER A 24 52.35 13.96 -31.97
C SER A 24 52.31 13.43 -30.56
N LEU A 25 52.25 12.12 -30.52
CA LEU A 25 52.99 11.29 -29.56
C LEU A 25 52.62 9.82 -29.76
N ALA A 26 53.04 9.30 -30.93
CA ALA A 26 53.20 7.86 -31.10
C ALA A 26 54.69 7.60 -31.01
N ARG A 27 55.11 7.08 -29.84
CA ARG A 27 56.34 6.26 -29.59
C ARG A 27 56.64 6.30 -28.12
N LEU A 28 56.26 5.23 -27.45
CA LEU A 28 56.95 4.62 -26.30
C LEU A 28 56.04 3.55 -25.68
N ILE A 29 56.10 2.39 -26.29
CA ILE A 29 55.91 1.12 -25.60
C ILE A 29 57.25 0.39 -25.77
N PRO A 30 57.90 -0.09 -24.70
CA PRO A 30 57.65 -1.48 -24.37
C PRO A 30 57.75 -1.83 -22.86
N THR A 31 57.19 -2.99 -22.56
CA THR A 31 57.50 -3.84 -21.40
C THR A 31 57.02 -3.44 -20.02
N ALA A 32 55.81 -3.90 -19.72
CA ALA A 32 55.45 -4.48 -18.43
C ALA A 32 54.16 -5.32 -18.53
N LEU A 33 54.22 -6.35 -19.35
CA LEU A 33 53.38 -7.55 -19.17
C LEU A 33 54.00 -8.32 -18.03
N LEU A 34 53.25 -8.54 -16.99
CA LEU A 34 53.36 -9.42 -15.85
C LEU A 34 53.25 -8.66 -14.51
N PHE A 35 52.22 -8.89 -13.87
CA PHE A 35 51.74 -8.53 -12.53
C PHE A 35 50.53 -7.59 -12.55
N SER A 36 49.38 -8.21 -12.54
CA SER A 36 48.21 -7.84 -11.73
C SER A 36 46.95 -8.55 -12.18
N GLY A 37 47.00 -9.84 -12.23
CA GLY A 37 45.79 -10.67 -12.11
C GLY A 37 45.42 -10.83 -10.65
N LEU A 38 45.16 -9.74 -9.94
CA LEU A 38 44.63 -9.84 -8.58
C LEU A 38 43.84 -8.57 -8.24
N CYS A 39 42.64 -8.76 -7.78
CA CYS A 39 41.77 -7.76 -7.15
C CYS A 39 41.01 -6.85 -8.08
N LEU A 40 40.09 -7.42 -8.83
CA LEU A 40 38.75 -6.82 -9.03
C LEU A 40 37.69 -7.87 -8.69
N LEU A 41 37.82 -8.48 -7.53
CA LEU A 41 36.68 -8.86 -6.74
C LEU A 41 36.11 -7.54 -6.18
N THR A 42 35.44 -6.77 -7.02
CA THR A 42 34.42 -5.86 -6.53
C THR A 42 33.49 -6.71 -5.71
N SER A 43 33.55 -6.54 -4.43
CA SER A 43 32.55 -6.98 -3.50
C SER A 43 31.23 -6.44 -4.01
N VAL A 44 30.52 -7.21 -4.82
CA VAL A 44 29.08 -7.13 -4.91
C VAL A 44 28.68 -7.40 -3.46
N ALA A 45 28.40 -6.33 -2.73
CA ALA A 45 27.78 -6.45 -1.44
C ALA A 45 26.61 -7.43 -1.67
N PRO A 46 26.57 -8.56 -0.96
CA PRO A 46 25.40 -9.40 -1.05
C PRO A 46 24.26 -8.46 -0.70
N TRP A 47 23.36 -8.28 -1.64
CA TRP A 47 22.05 -7.71 -1.35
C TRP A 47 21.64 -8.44 -0.10
N ALA A 48 21.59 -7.72 1.01
CA ALA A 48 21.27 -8.30 2.28
C ALA A 48 20.07 -9.19 2.03
N GLN A 49 20.26 -10.49 2.17
CA GLN A 49 19.15 -11.40 2.30
C GLN A 49 18.41 -10.84 3.51
N VAL A 50 17.38 -10.03 3.23
CA VAL A 50 16.38 -9.69 4.21
C VAL A 50 15.86 -11.06 4.62
N SER A 51 16.41 -11.54 5.72
CA SER A 51 15.96 -12.78 6.31
C SER A 51 14.46 -12.64 6.45
N SER A 52 13.71 -13.47 5.76
CA SER A 52 12.27 -13.59 5.76
C SER A 52 11.70 -14.05 7.12
N SER A 53 12.38 -13.66 8.20
CA SER A 53 11.95 -13.94 9.57
C SER A 53 10.73 -13.12 10.03
N HIS A 54 10.19 -12.27 9.17
CA HIS A 54 8.96 -11.50 9.44
C HIS A 54 7.70 -12.08 8.78
N ALA A 55 7.81 -13.23 8.13
CA ALA A 55 6.65 -14.03 7.76
C ALA A 55 6.08 -14.76 9.01
N GLY A 56 5.88 -14.04 10.11
CA GLY A 56 4.94 -14.39 11.14
C GLY A 56 3.55 -14.23 10.55
N GLY A 57 3.21 -15.12 9.61
CA GLY A 57 1.86 -15.19 9.09
C GLY A 57 0.90 -15.41 10.25
N ILE A 58 -0.31 -14.90 10.12
CA ILE A 58 -1.47 -15.09 11.00
C ILE A 58 -1.81 -16.61 11.21
N ALA A 59 -1.06 -17.51 10.60
CA ALA A 59 -1.21 -18.96 10.72
C ALA A 59 -0.66 -19.48 12.05
N ASP A 60 -1.38 -19.18 13.13
CA ASP A 60 -1.24 -19.86 14.42
C ASP A 60 -2.33 -20.90 14.54
N LYS A 61 -1.97 -22.20 14.61
CA LYS A 61 -2.92 -23.30 14.78
C LYS A 61 -3.80 -23.16 16.02
N GLY A 62 -3.30 -22.51 17.07
CA GLY A 62 -4.06 -22.21 18.28
C GLY A 62 -5.14 -21.16 18.00
N LEU A 63 -4.82 -20.13 17.19
CA LEU A 63 -5.77 -19.12 16.77
C LEU A 63 -6.86 -19.71 15.87
N ASP A 64 -6.47 -20.51 14.86
CA ASP A 64 -7.42 -21.18 13.97
C ASP A 64 -8.44 -22.04 14.74
N THR A 65 -7.98 -22.79 15.73
CA THR A 65 -8.86 -23.61 16.58
C THR A 65 -9.84 -22.75 17.36
N ARG A 66 -9.39 -21.59 17.88
CA ARG A 66 -10.27 -20.66 18.60
C ARG A 66 -11.30 -20.02 17.68
N VAL A 67 -10.87 -19.59 16.49
CA VAL A 67 -11.76 -19.00 15.47
C VAL A 67 -12.82 -20.02 15.06
N GLU A 68 -12.44 -21.25 14.75
CA GLU A 68 -13.37 -22.32 14.38
C GLU A 68 -14.39 -22.62 15.50
N SER A 69 -13.93 -22.67 16.74
CA SER A 69 -14.82 -22.84 17.91
C SER A 69 -15.86 -21.75 18.07
N ILE A 70 -15.49 -20.49 17.70
CA ILE A 70 -16.44 -19.37 17.72
C ILE A 70 -17.40 -19.49 16.53
N LEU A 71 -16.90 -19.77 15.32
CA LEU A 71 -17.71 -19.92 14.11
C LEU A 71 -18.79 -20.98 14.24
N GLN A 72 -18.50 -22.10 14.90
CA GLN A 72 -19.47 -23.15 15.14
C GLN A 72 -20.63 -22.74 16.08
N ARG A 73 -20.40 -21.75 16.93
CA ARG A 73 -21.42 -21.20 17.83
C ARG A 73 -22.23 -20.05 17.24
N MET A 74 -21.77 -19.47 16.14
CA MET A 74 -22.40 -18.32 15.50
C MET A 74 -23.67 -18.71 14.75
N THR A 75 -24.71 -17.89 14.87
CA THR A 75 -25.87 -17.91 13.96
C THR A 75 -25.45 -17.37 12.57
N LEU A 76 -26.33 -17.54 11.58
CA LEU A 76 -26.07 -16.99 10.25
C LEU A 76 -26.00 -15.46 10.29
N GLU A 77 -26.88 -14.81 11.06
CA GLU A 77 -26.93 -13.37 11.22
C GLU A 77 -25.63 -12.84 11.85
N GLU A 78 -25.11 -13.51 12.87
CA GLU A 78 -23.83 -13.15 13.49
C GLU A 78 -22.63 -13.37 12.54
N LYS A 79 -22.65 -14.42 11.73
CA LYS A 79 -21.62 -14.63 10.68
C LYS A 79 -21.65 -13.51 9.64
N VAL A 80 -22.83 -13.13 9.19
CA VAL A 80 -23.00 -11.99 8.26
C VAL A 80 -22.58 -10.69 8.95
N GLY A 81 -22.92 -10.53 10.22
CA GLY A 81 -22.54 -9.36 11.04
C GLY A 81 -21.02 -9.15 11.08
N GLN A 82 -20.23 -10.22 11.19
CA GLN A 82 -18.76 -10.10 11.17
C GLN A 82 -18.21 -9.55 9.84
N LEU A 83 -18.97 -9.64 8.76
CA LEU A 83 -18.59 -9.08 7.45
C LEU A 83 -19.11 -7.65 7.26
N VAL A 84 -19.89 -7.13 8.20
CA VAL A 84 -20.47 -5.79 8.13
C VAL A 84 -19.49 -4.76 8.68
N GLN A 85 -19.24 -3.72 7.88
CA GLN A 85 -18.46 -2.55 8.24
C GLN A 85 -19.26 -1.28 7.95
N TYR A 86 -19.43 -0.43 8.96
CA TYR A 86 -20.08 0.87 8.80
C TYR A 86 -19.16 2.02 9.17
N SER A 87 -19.44 3.19 8.57
CA SER A 87 -18.85 4.46 9.00
C SER A 87 -19.66 5.03 10.16
N ALA A 88 -19.01 5.23 11.29
CA ALA A 88 -19.57 5.92 12.44
C ALA A 88 -18.66 7.09 12.82
N GLY A 89 -19.18 8.16 13.39
CA GLY A 89 -18.37 9.32 13.80
C GLY A 89 -18.07 10.36 12.71
N GLN A 90 -18.23 10.04 11.43
CA GLN A 90 -18.09 10.98 10.31
C GLN A 90 -19.33 10.91 9.41
N PRO A 91 -19.72 12.01 8.76
CA PRO A 91 -20.92 12.04 7.90
C PRO A 91 -20.65 11.45 6.49
N THR A 92 -19.79 10.45 6.39
CA THR A 92 -19.39 9.83 5.12
C THR A 92 -19.32 8.31 5.24
N GLY A 93 -19.56 7.62 4.15
CA GLY A 93 -19.47 6.17 4.06
C GLY A 93 -20.75 5.41 4.37
N PRO A 94 -20.72 4.08 4.30
CA PRO A 94 -21.87 3.22 4.56
C PRO A 94 -22.40 3.38 5.99
N GLY A 95 -23.71 3.47 6.15
CA GLY A 95 -24.34 3.64 7.45
C GLY A 95 -24.38 5.07 7.98
N THR A 96 -23.92 6.04 7.20
CA THR A 96 -24.01 7.46 7.57
C THR A 96 -25.45 7.84 7.99
N GLY A 97 -25.56 8.52 9.14
CA GLY A 97 -26.85 8.92 9.72
C GLY A 97 -27.55 7.84 10.54
N ARG A 98 -27.01 6.64 10.68
CA ARG A 98 -27.55 5.62 11.60
C ARG A 98 -27.33 6.03 13.05
N THR A 99 -28.32 5.69 13.87
CA THR A 99 -28.29 5.96 15.32
C THR A 99 -28.41 4.69 16.17
N ASP A 100 -28.53 3.51 15.52
CA ASP A 100 -28.81 2.21 16.13
C ASP A 100 -27.59 1.30 16.29
N TYR A 101 -26.36 1.86 16.26
CA TYR A 101 -25.11 1.08 16.40
C TYR A 101 -25.03 0.30 17.70
N ASP A 102 -25.49 0.89 18.83
CA ASP A 102 -25.47 0.23 20.13
C ASP A 102 -26.27 -1.07 20.10
N ASP A 103 -27.46 -1.05 19.50
CA ASP A 103 -28.32 -2.21 19.39
C ASP A 103 -27.78 -3.26 18.39
N MET A 104 -27.24 -2.83 17.27
CA MET A 104 -26.63 -3.72 16.27
C MET A 104 -25.40 -4.46 16.84
N ILE A 105 -24.55 -3.76 17.59
CA ILE A 105 -23.39 -4.35 18.26
C ILE A 105 -23.86 -5.37 19.30
N ALA A 106 -24.87 -5.02 20.10
CA ALA A 106 -25.43 -5.95 21.11
C ALA A 106 -26.00 -7.23 20.48
N ARG A 107 -26.56 -7.14 19.26
CA ARG A 107 -27.06 -8.30 18.52
C ARG A 107 -25.98 -9.05 17.71
N GLY A 108 -24.74 -8.55 17.65
CA GLY A 108 -23.66 -9.16 16.88
C GLY A 108 -23.76 -8.95 15.37
N GLU A 109 -24.43 -7.88 14.93
CA GLU A 109 -24.70 -7.53 13.52
C GLU A 109 -23.62 -6.64 12.89
N ILE A 110 -22.57 -6.29 13.63
CA ILE A 110 -21.45 -5.47 13.18
C ILE A 110 -20.14 -6.10 13.64
N GLY A 111 -19.20 -6.32 12.69
CA GLY A 111 -17.86 -6.81 12.97
C GLY A 111 -16.82 -5.70 13.04
N SER A 112 -17.03 -4.62 12.30
CA SER A 112 -16.10 -3.49 12.26
C SER A 112 -16.79 -2.15 12.10
N LEU A 113 -16.18 -1.12 12.66
CA LEU A 113 -16.57 0.29 12.46
C LEU A 113 -15.34 1.08 12.02
N PHE A 114 -15.54 2.10 11.20
CA PHE A 114 -14.48 3.03 10.83
C PHE A 114 -14.92 4.48 11.02
N ASN A 115 -13.94 5.39 11.02
CA ASN A 115 -14.12 6.84 11.28
C ASN A 115 -14.52 7.18 12.73
N VAL A 116 -14.44 6.26 13.66
CA VAL A 116 -14.58 6.56 15.09
C VAL A 116 -13.19 6.86 15.64
N ILE A 117 -12.95 8.10 16.05
CA ILE A 117 -11.63 8.57 16.52
C ILE A 117 -11.61 8.95 18.00
N ASP A 118 -12.77 9.07 18.64
CA ASP A 118 -12.85 9.35 20.07
C ASP A 118 -12.65 8.06 20.89
N PRO A 119 -11.61 7.96 21.72
CA PRO A 119 -11.37 6.80 22.57
C PRO A 119 -12.54 6.48 23.51
N LYS A 120 -13.30 7.47 23.93
CA LYS A 120 -14.48 7.25 24.80
C LYS A 120 -15.59 6.51 24.02
N GLU A 121 -15.82 6.90 22.78
CA GLU A 121 -16.81 6.24 21.93
C GLU A 121 -16.35 4.84 21.53
N ILE A 122 -15.09 4.64 21.18
CA ILE A 122 -14.48 3.34 20.94
C ILE A 122 -14.68 2.43 22.15
N ASN A 123 -14.33 2.90 23.36
CA ASN A 123 -14.51 2.13 24.60
C ASN A 123 -15.97 1.84 24.91
N LYS A 124 -16.91 2.75 24.60
CA LYS A 124 -18.35 2.52 24.73
C LYS A 124 -18.79 1.35 23.84
N TYR A 125 -18.42 1.33 22.57
CA TYR A 125 -18.79 0.28 21.64
C TYR A 125 -18.14 -1.06 22.01
N GLN A 126 -16.86 -1.06 22.41
CA GLN A 126 -16.21 -2.26 22.90
C GLN A 126 -16.89 -2.84 24.14
N LYS A 127 -17.30 -1.97 25.08
CA LYS A 127 -18.05 -2.41 26.26
C LYS A 127 -19.38 -3.06 25.89
N ILE A 128 -20.12 -2.49 24.93
CA ILE A 128 -21.37 -3.10 24.46
C ILE A 128 -21.09 -4.47 23.83
N ALA A 129 -20.08 -4.58 22.96
CA ALA A 129 -19.70 -5.82 22.31
C ALA A 129 -19.31 -6.90 23.33
N MET A 130 -18.54 -6.52 24.33
CA MET A 130 -18.02 -7.47 25.33
C MET A 130 -19.00 -7.84 26.45
N GLU A 131 -19.94 -6.96 26.79
CA GLU A 131 -20.87 -7.19 27.91
C GLU A 131 -22.28 -7.59 27.48
N LYS A 132 -22.73 -7.10 26.31
CA LYS A 132 -24.12 -7.28 25.87
C LYS A 132 -24.30 -8.25 24.71
N SER A 133 -23.29 -8.46 23.86
CA SER A 133 -23.40 -9.41 22.76
C SER A 133 -23.25 -10.84 23.27
N ARG A 134 -23.92 -11.78 22.60
CA ARG A 134 -23.95 -13.19 23.01
C ARG A 134 -22.59 -13.90 22.95
N LEU A 135 -21.76 -13.52 22.00
CA LEU A 135 -20.47 -14.18 21.75
C LEU A 135 -19.27 -13.39 22.30
N HIS A 136 -19.49 -12.16 22.79
CA HIS A 136 -18.45 -11.31 23.36
C HIS A 136 -17.28 -11.06 22.40
N ILE A 137 -17.56 -10.87 21.11
CA ILE A 137 -16.55 -10.59 20.09
C ILE A 137 -16.34 -9.08 20.03
N PRO A 138 -15.09 -8.57 20.20
CA PRO A 138 -14.82 -7.15 20.13
C PRO A 138 -14.99 -6.60 18.71
N ILE A 139 -15.34 -5.32 18.59
CA ILE A 139 -15.42 -4.61 17.32
C ILE A 139 -14.00 -4.25 16.83
N LEU A 140 -13.73 -4.43 15.54
CA LEU A 140 -12.52 -3.98 14.90
C LEU A 140 -12.70 -2.52 14.43
N PHE A 141 -11.90 -1.59 14.97
CA PHE A 141 -11.94 -0.18 14.57
C PHE A 141 -10.89 0.12 13.51
N GLY A 142 -11.35 0.68 12.38
CA GLY A 142 -10.53 1.05 11.23
C GLY A 142 -10.53 2.56 10.95
N LEU A 143 -9.46 3.04 10.32
CA LEU A 143 -9.32 4.41 9.86
C LEU A 143 -8.34 4.51 8.68
N ASP A 144 -8.50 5.53 7.84
CA ASP A 144 -7.51 5.89 6.83
C ASP A 144 -6.34 6.67 7.48
N VAL A 145 -5.40 5.94 8.07
CA VAL A 145 -4.16 6.51 8.64
C VAL A 145 -3.09 6.51 7.55
N ILE A 146 -3.18 7.43 6.58
CA ILE A 146 -2.40 7.38 5.33
C ILE A 146 -1.04 8.06 5.48
N HIS A 147 -0.99 9.26 6.09
CA HIS A 147 0.26 10.01 6.27
C HIS A 147 0.38 10.62 7.67
N GLY A 148 -0.11 9.90 8.66
CA GLY A 148 -0.11 10.30 10.07
C GLY A 148 -1.48 10.15 10.70
N PHE A 149 -1.56 10.41 12.01
CA PHE A 149 -2.80 10.41 12.77
C PHE A 149 -2.91 11.70 13.59
N LYS A 150 -2.19 11.84 14.68
CA LYS A 150 -2.05 13.11 15.42
C LYS A 150 -0.87 13.92 14.91
N THR A 151 0.23 13.25 14.60
CA THR A 151 1.36 13.83 13.89
C THR A 151 1.13 13.67 12.40
N GLU A 152 1.00 14.78 11.67
CA GLU A 152 0.90 14.78 10.21
C GLU A 152 2.29 14.76 9.56
N PHE A 153 2.49 13.84 8.65
CA PHE A 153 3.65 13.74 7.77
C PHE A 153 3.30 14.25 6.36
N PRO A 154 4.29 14.50 5.50
CA PRO A 154 4.01 14.75 4.09
C PRO A 154 3.14 13.66 3.48
N ILE A 155 2.34 14.03 2.47
CA ILE A 155 1.53 13.04 1.73
C ILE A 155 2.41 11.92 1.17
N PRO A 156 1.87 10.71 0.92
CA PRO A 156 2.65 9.56 0.46
C PRO A 156 3.52 9.84 -0.77
N LEU A 157 3.02 10.60 -1.74
CA LEU A 157 3.81 11.02 -2.90
C LEU A 157 5.02 11.88 -2.50
N GLY A 158 4.85 12.78 -1.53
CA GLY A 158 5.94 13.59 -0.97
C GLY A 158 6.95 12.75 -0.20
N LEU A 159 6.49 11.79 0.61
CA LEU A 159 7.36 10.84 1.29
C LEU A 159 8.12 9.96 0.30
N ALA A 160 7.48 9.48 -0.75
CA ALA A 160 8.11 8.67 -1.80
C ALA A 160 9.23 9.43 -2.53
N SER A 161 9.13 10.75 -2.65
CA SER A 161 10.17 11.60 -3.26
C SER A 161 11.49 11.65 -2.49
N THR A 162 11.51 11.15 -1.26
CA THR A 162 12.76 10.99 -0.48
C THR A 162 13.63 9.84 -0.99
N TRP A 163 13.07 8.88 -1.71
CA TRP A 163 13.72 7.64 -2.14
C TRP A 163 14.28 6.80 -0.99
N ASP A 164 13.82 7.06 0.24
CA ASP A 164 14.29 6.38 1.46
C ASP A 164 13.15 5.63 2.15
N PRO A 165 13.01 4.30 1.95
CA PRO A 165 11.99 3.50 2.62
C PRO A 165 12.06 3.55 4.14
N SER A 166 13.24 3.82 4.71
CA SER A 166 13.39 3.89 6.17
C SER A 166 12.65 5.06 6.80
N ILE A 167 12.51 6.16 6.05
CA ILE A 167 11.71 7.33 6.48
C ILE A 167 10.23 6.95 6.53
N ILE A 168 9.75 6.25 5.51
CA ILE A 168 8.36 5.77 5.43
C ILE A 168 8.05 4.82 6.61
N GLU A 169 8.94 3.86 6.87
CA GLU A 169 8.77 2.91 7.97
C GLU A 169 8.69 3.62 9.34
N LYS A 170 9.53 4.63 9.57
CA LYS A 170 9.50 5.41 10.80
C LYS A 170 8.23 6.27 10.90
N ALA A 171 7.82 6.95 9.84
CA ALA A 171 6.62 7.78 9.84
C ALA A 171 5.36 6.94 10.08
N SER A 172 5.23 5.81 9.38
CA SER A 172 4.10 4.89 9.59
C SER A 172 4.13 4.21 10.96
N ARG A 173 5.32 3.98 11.55
CA ARG A 173 5.43 3.49 12.93
C ARG A 173 4.86 4.50 13.94
N VAL A 174 5.22 5.78 13.83
CA VAL A 174 4.67 6.83 14.68
C VAL A 174 3.15 6.92 14.53
N ALA A 175 2.66 6.94 13.30
CA ALA A 175 1.23 6.98 13.02
C ALA A 175 0.48 5.77 13.63
N ALA A 176 1.08 4.58 13.56
CA ALA A 176 0.50 3.37 14.17
C ALA A 176 0.43 3.45 15.69
N MET A 177 1.50 3.91 16.33
CA MET A 177 1.53 4.07 17.79
C MET A 177 0.45 5.05 18.28
N GLU A 178 0.29 6.17 17.59
CA GLU A 178 -0.72 7.18 17.93
C GLU A 178 -2.15 6.62 17.71
N ALA A 179 -2.40 5.98 16.58
CA ALA A 179 -3.70 5.41 16.26
C ALA A 179 -4.06 4.26 17.23
N ALA A 180 -3.11 3.38 17.53
CA ALA A 180 -3.31 2.29 18.47
C ALA A 180 -3.62 2.76 19.88
N ALA A 181 -2.99 3.87 20.33
CA ALA A 181 -3.27 4.47 21.63
C ALA A 181 -4.71 4.97 21.76
N ASP A 182 -5.33 5.38 20.66
CA ASP A 182 -6.73 5.80 20.64
C ASP A 182 -7.72 4.64 20.38
N GLY A 183 -7.21 3.40 20.18
CA GLY A 183 -8.04 2.20 20.02
C GLY A 183 -8.28 1.77 18.56
N ILE A 184 -7.70 2.45 17.58
CA ILE A 184 -7.72 2.05 16.17
C ILE A 184 -6.75 0.88 15.99
N ARG A 185 -7.22 -0.21 15.36
CA ARG A 185 -6.43 -1.44 15.18
C ARG A 185 -6.27 -1.86 13.72
N TRP A 186 -6.87 -1.11 12.81
CA TRP A 186 -6.82 -1.38 11.39
C TRP A 186 -6.70 -0.08 10.61
N THR A 187 -5.73 0.00 9.69
CA THR A 187 -5.62 1.14 8.78
C THR A 187 -5.89 0.71 7.35
N PHE A 188 -6.57 1.57 6.58
CA PHE A 188 -6.77 1.39 5.15
C PHE A 188 -5.59 1.97 4.35
N SER A 189 -4.39 1.54 4.72
CA SER A 189 -3.10 1.96 4.17
C SER A 189 -2.10 0.78 4.23
N PRO A 190 -1.12 0.67 3.30
CA PRO A 190 -0.76 1.64 2.28
C PRO A 190 -1.63 1.58 1.03
N MET A 191 -1.75 2.73 0.32
CA MET A 191 -2.19 2.75 -1.05
C MET A 191 -1.00 2.42 -1.96
N VAL A 192 -1.08 1.28 -2.64
CA VAL A 192 0.00 0.74 -3.48
C VAL A 192 -0.34 0.77 -4.97
N ASP A 193 -1.35 1.55 -5.33
CA ASP A 193 -1.73 1.76 -6.72
C ASP A 193 -0.65 2.50 -7.49
N ILE A 194 -0.26 1.95 -8.64
CA ILE A 194 0.63 2.61 -9.58
C ILE A 194 -0.19 3.59 -10.43
N ALA A 195 0.13 4.87 -10.34
CA ALA A 195 -0.57 5.92 -11.05
C ALA A 195 -0.15 5.96 -12.53
N ARG A 196 -1.10 5.76 -13.45
CA ARG A 196 -0.84 5.84 -14.90
C ARG A 196 -0.95 7.28 -15.42
N ASP A 197 -1.92 8.03 -14.92
CA ASP A 197 -2.24 9.38 -15.39
C ASP A 197 -2.11 10.38 -14.25
N ALA A 198 -1.27 11.38 -14.44
CA ALA A 198 -1.00 12.42 -13.45
C ALA A 198 -2.23 13.28 -13.09
N ARG A 199 -3.29 13.21 -13.88
CA ARG A 199 -4.57 13.90 -13.60
C ARG A 199 -5.43 13.16 -12.57
N TRP A 200 -5.08 11.90 -12.26
CA TRP A 200 -5.80 11.15 -11.23
C TRP A 200 -5.53 11.76 -9.84
N GLY A 201 -6.57 12.30 -9.21
CA GLY A 201 -6.44 13.05 -7.94
C GLY A 201 -5.88 12.22 -6.80
N ARG A 202 -6.13 10.89 -6.80
CA ARG A 202 -5.63 9.99 -5.77
C ARG A 202 -4.16 9.58 -5.93
N MET A 203 -3.46 10.05 -6.96
CA MET A 203 -2.02 9.86 -7.07
C MET A 203 -1.26 10.38 -5.83
N ALA A 204 -1.81 11.39 -5.16
CA ALA A 204 -1.25 11.96 -3.92
C ALA A 204 -1.16 10.94 -2.77
N GLU A 205 -2.00 9.90 -2.78
CA GLU A 205 -2.05 8.87 -1.73
C GLU A 205 -1.03 7.73 -1.92
N GLY A 206 -0.36 7.65 -3.06
CA GLY A 206 0.56 6.57 -3.43
C GLY A 206 2.00 7.02 -3.65
N ALA A 207 2.83 6.08 -4.10
CA ALA A 207 4.27 6.31 -4.36
C ALA A 207 4.58 6.76 -5.79
N GLY A 208 3.56 7.08 -6.61
CA GLY A 208 3.71 7.53 -7.99
C GLY A 208 3.59 6.40 -9.01
N GLU A 209 4.43 6.47 -10.07
CA GLU A 209 4.28 5.64 -11.28
C GLU A 209 5.25 4.45 -11.37
N ASP A 210 6.31 4.44 -10.54
CA ASP A 210 7.35 3.42 -10.60
C ASP A 210 7.01 2.19 -9.75
N PRO A 211 6.90 0.99 -10.33
CA PRO A 211 6.52 -0.21 -9.57
C PRO A 211 7.62 -0.70 -8.61
N PHE A 212 8.90 -0.40 -8.88
CA PHE A 212 9.98 -0.78 -7.99
C PHE A 212 9.98 0.09 -6.72
N LEU A 213 9.92 1.41 -6.89
CA LEU A 213 9.79 2.33 -5.77
C LEU A 213 8.50 2.07 -4.99
N GLY A 214 7.37 1.89 -5.69
CA GLY A 214 6.09 1.54 -5.08
C GLY A 214 6.15 0.28 -4.25
N SER A 215 6.88 -0.74 -4.70
CA SER A 215 7.09 -1.99 -3.95
C SER A 215 7.93 -1.78 -2.68
N ALA A 216 9.02 -1.02 -2.79
CA ALA A 216 9.87 -0.71 -1.64
C ALA A 216 9.11 0.08 -0.56
N MET A 217 8.32 1.08 -0.99
CA MET A 217 7.50 1.90 -0.09
C MET A 217 6.35 1.08 0.53
N ALA A 218 5.67 0.23 -0.26
CA ALA A 218 4.62 -0.65 0.24
C ALA A 218 5.10 -1.53 1.40
N ALA A 219 6.24 -2.18 1.23
CA ALA A 219 6.83 -3.02 2.28
C ALA A 219 7.22 -2.20 3.52
N ALA A 220 7.75 -0.99 3.35
CA ALA A 220 8.11 -0.10 4.46
C ALA A 220 6.88 0.34 5.27
N TYR A 221 5.79 0.74 4.60
CA TYR A 221 4.53 1.06 5.27
C TYR A 221 3.99 -0.10 6.11
N VAL A 222 3.95 -1.31 5.52
CA VAL A 222 3.46 -2.50 6.22
C VAL A 222 4.28 -2.77 7.47
N ARG A 223 5.62 -2.76 7.38
CA ARG A 223 6.49 -2.97 8.54
C ARG A 223 6.30 -1.87 9.59
N GLY A 224 6.16 -0.63 9.16
CA GLY A 224 5.93 0.49 10.08
C GLY A 224 4.60 0.36 10.84
N TYR A 225 3.50 0.10 10.16
CA TYR A 225 2.19 -0.04 10.79
C TYR A 225 2.12 -1.25 11.72
N GLN A 226 2.61 -2.41 11.28
CA GLN A 226 2.47 -3.67 12.00
C GLN A 226 3.58 -3.92 13.03
N GLY A 227 4.69 -3.17 12.93
CA GLY A 227 5.82 -3.33 13.85
C GLY A 227 6.41 -4.74 13.81
N SER A 228 6.94 -5.19 14.94
CA SER A 228 7.53 -6.54 15.07
C SER A 228 6.49 -7.65 15.21
N ARG A 229 5.29 -7.32 15.72
CA ARG A 229 4.18 -8.27 15.98
C ARG A 229 2.86 -7.54 15.88
N LEU A 230 1.90 -8.13 15.19
CA LEU A 230 0.58 -7.52 14.98
C LEU A 230 -0.24 -7.44 16.29
N ASP A 231 -0.01 -8.35 17.24
CA ASP A 231 -0.65 -8.36 18.55
C ASP A 231 -0.03 -7.40 19.57
N ALA A 232 1.02 -6.65 19.19
CA ALA A 232 1.60 -5.64 20.07
C ALA A 232 0.61 -4.48 20.31
N PRO A 233 0.63 -3.87 21.51
CA PRO A 233 -0.34 -2.84 21.88
C PRO A 233 -0.22 -1.58 21.04
N ASP A 234 0.90 -1.35 20.40
CA ASP A 234 1.24 -0.19 19.59
C ASP A 234 1.19 -0.46 18.08
N SER A 235 0.76 -1.65 17.65
CA SER A 235 0.63 -2.06 16.25
C SER A 235 -0.80 -1.94 15.73
N ILE A 236 -0.93 -1.67 14.43
CA ILE A 236 -2.21 -1.67 13.71
C ILE A 236 -2.09 -2.55 12.46
N ALA A 237 -3.16 -3.22 12.09
CA ALA A 237 -3.22 -4.03 10.88
C ALA A 237 -3.15 -3.14 9.62
N ALA A 238 -2.23 -3.45 8.72
CA ALA A 238 -2.13 -2.78 7.41
C ALA A 238 -3.12 -3.38 6.41
N CYS A 239 -3.56 -2.55 5.45
CA CYS A 239 -4.44 -2.93 4.36
C CYS A 239 -3.90 -2.36 3.05
N ALA A 240 -3.23 -3.18 2.26
CA ALA A 240 -2.76 -2.73 0.96
C ALA A 240 -3.95 -2.57 -0.02
N LYS A 241 -4.06 -1.40 -0.63
CA LYS A 241 -5.21 -1.02 -1.46
C LYS A 241 -4.78 -0.35 -2.77
N HIS A 242 -5.57 -0.40 -3.83
CA HIS A 242 -6.84 -1.09 -4.05
C HIS A 242 -6.61 -2.21 -5.09
N TYR A 243 -6.80 -3.43 -4.72
CA TYR A 243 -6.49 -4.60 -5.55
C TYR A 243 -7.52 -4.75 -6.68
N VAL A 244 -7.13 -4.63 -7.95
CA VAL A 244 -5.87 -4.24 -8.55
C VAL A 244 -6.09 -3.42 -9.83
N GLY A 245 -5.21 -2.44 -10.08
CA GLY A 245 -5.22 -1.64 -11.31
C GLY A 245 -6.01 -0.34 -11.21
N TYR A 246 -6.38 0.10 -10.02
CA TYR A 246 -7.18 1.30 -9.81
C TYR A 246 -6.49 2.58 -10.32
N GLY A 247 -5.18 2.68 -10.18
CA GLY A 247 -4.38 3.81 -10.69
C GLY A 247 -4.28 3.88 -12.22
N ALA A 248 -4.84 2.90 -12.93
CA ALA A 248 -4.90 2.88 -14.39
C ALA A 248 -6.23 3.39 -14.97
N ALA A 249 -7.06 4.04 -14.15
CA ALA A 249 -8.36 4.55 -14.58
C ALA A 249 -8.25 5.43 -15.84
N GLU A 250 -9.11 5.18 -16.81
CA GLU A 250 -9.08 5.84 -18.11
C GLU A 250 -9.22 7.36 -17.99
N GLY A 251 -8.24 8.08 -18.57
CA GLY A 251 -8.17 9.54 -18.55
C GLY A 251 -7.94 10.15 -17.17
N GLY A 252 -7.45 9.37 -16.20
CA GLY A 252 -7.26 9.81 -14.82
C GLY A 252 -8.57 10.09 -14.06
N ARG A 253 -9.70 9.61 -14.57
CA ARG A 253 -11.01 9.82 -13.91
C ARG A 253 -11.22 8.76 -12.85
N ASP A 254 -11.42 9.22 -11.63
CA ASP A 254 -11.66 8.34 -10.50
C ASP A 254 -12.91 7.47 -10.72
N TYR A 255 -12.88 6.23 -10.26
CA TYR A 255 -13.92 5.20 -10.47
C TYR A 255 -14.20 4.81 -11.93
N ASN A 256 -13.40 5.25 -12.89
CA ASN A 256 -13.61 4.85 -14.28
C ASN A 256 -13.08 3.43 -14.56
N SER A 257 -13.48 2.86 -15.70
CA SER A 257 -12.97 1.57 -16.17
C SER A 257 -11.45 1.62 -16.42
N THR A 258 -10.82 0.45 -16.39
CA THR A 258 -9.42 0.28 -16.76
C THR A 258 -9.27 -0.79 -17.81
N GLU A 259 -8.42 -0.52 -18.80
CA GLU A 259 -7.98 -1.51 -19.77
C GLU A 259 -6.51 -1.84 -19.52
N ILE A 260 -6.26 -3.06 -19.04
CA ILE A 260 -4.92 -3.52 -18.66
C ILE A 260 -4.74 -4.94 -19.21
N SER A 261 -3.71 -5.13 -20.06
CA SER A 261 -3.30 -6.45 -20.48
C SER A 261 -2.77 -7.26 -19.29
N GLU A 262 -2.83 -8.60 -19.38
CA GLU A 262 -2.27 -9.48 -18.36
C GLU A 262 -0.76 -9.22 -18.13
N HIS A 263 -0.02 -9.00 -19.20
CA HIS A 263 1.40 -8.68 -19.15
C HIS A 263 1.66 -7.38 -18.35
N THR A 264 0.96 -6.30 -18.69
CA THR A 264 1.07 -5.01 -18.00
C THR A 264 0.65 -5.11 -16.53
N LEU A 265 -0.41 -5.88 -16.24
CA LEU A 265 -0.86 -6.14 -14.88
C LEU A 265 0.25 -6.75 -14.02
N ARG A 266 0.91 -7.79 -14.55
CA ARG A 266 1.98 -8.51 -13.85
C ARG A 266 3.26 -7.69 -13.69
N GLN A 267 3.58 -6.84 -14.66
CA GLN A 267 4.80 -6.04 -14.61
C GLN A 267 4.69 -4.76 -13.77
N PHE A 268 3.53 -4.13 -13.75
CA PHE A 268 3.39 -2.80 -13.16
C PHE A 268 2.48 -2.77 -11.93
N TYR A 269 1.32 -3.43 -11.96
CA TYR A 269 0.30 -3.24 -10.94
C TYR A 269 0.34 -4.27 -9.82
N LEU A 270 0.78 -5.49 -10.08
CA LEU A 270 0.89 -6.53 -9.06
C LEU A 270 2.14 -6.45 -8.18
N PRO A 271 3.32 -5.97 -8.64
CA PRO A 271 4.54 -6.02 -7.81
C PRO A 271 4.41 -5.31 -6.46
N PRO A 272 3.81 -4.12 -6.31
CA PRO A 272 3.65 -3.50 -5.01
C PRO A 272 2.75 -4.30 -4.04
N PHE A 273 1.70 -4.95 -4.55
CA PHE A 273 0.88 -5.86 -3.74
C PHE A 273 1.65 -7.09 -3.29
N HIS A 274 2.48 -7.65 -4.18
CA HIS A 274 3.36 -8.78 -3.83
C HIS A 274 4.33 -8.39 -2.72
N ALA A 275 4.97 -7.22 -2.83
CA ALA A 275 5.87 -6.70 -1.80
C ALA A 275 5.16 -6.46 -0.46
N ALA A 276 3.92 -5.95 -0.48
CA ALA A 276 3.11 -5.79 0.73
C ALA A 276 2.76 -7.15 1.37
N LEU A 277 2.45 -8.17 0.55
CA LEU A 277 2.18 -9.53 1.03
C LEU A 277 3.44 -10.17 1.62
N GLU A 278 4.58 -10.03 0.98
CA GLU A 278 5.86 -10.51 1.52
C GLU A 278 6.27 -9.81 2.82
N ALA A 279 5.89 -8.53 2.97
CA ALA A 279 6.05 -7.80 4.23
C ALA A 279 5.02 -8.18 5.29
N GLY A 280 4.06 -9.06 4.98
CA GLY A 280 3.09 -9.61 5.92
C GLY A 280 1.85 -8.74 6.13
N THR A 281 1.41 -7.96 5.12
CA THR A 281 0.17 -7.15 5.26
C THR A 281 -1.01 -7.99 5.74
N ALA A 282 -1.73 -7.50 6.74
CA ALA A 282 -2.83 -8.24 7.37
C ALA A 282 -4.07 -8.36 6.48
N SER A 283 -4.29 -7.40 5.58
CA SER A 283 -5.47 -7.37 4.72
C SER A 283 -5.21 -6.68 3.38
N LEU A 284 -6.13 -6.90 2.44
CA LEU A 284 -6.17 -6.24 1.14
C LEU A 284 -7.56 -5.64 0.93
N MET A 285 -7.62 -4.48 0.28
CA MET A 285 -8.88 -3.87 -0.15
C MET A 285 -9.00 -3.95 -1.66
N SER A 286 -10.13 -4.45 -2.16
CA SER A 286 -10.40 -4.51 -3.60
C SER A 286 -10.66 -3.13 -4.20
N ALA A 287 -10.33 -2.96 -5.48
CA ALA A 287 -10.66 -1.76 -6.24
C ALA A 287 -12.14 -1.68 -6.60
N PHE A 288 -12.66 -0.44 -6.75
CA PHE A 288 -14.04 -0.16 -7.19
C PHE A 288 -14.19 -0.07 -8.71
N ILE A 289 -13.31 -0.71 -9.46
CA ILE A 289 -13.28 -0.62 -10.92
C ILE A 289 -13.62 -1.95 -11.58
N SER A 290 -14.16 -1.86 -12.80
CA SER A 290 -14.25 -3.00 -13.70
C SER A 290 -13.01 -3.03 -14.57
N ARG A 291 -12.25 -4.12 -14.51
CA ARG A 291 -11.11 -4.35 -15.38
C ARG A 291 -11.55 -5.10 -16.65
N THR A 292 -11.25 -4.54 -17.80
CA THR A 292 -11.41 -5.23 -19.07
C THR A 292 -10.05 -5.82 -19.46
N ALA A 293 -9.98 -7.15 -19.55
CA ALA A 293 -8.84 -7.86 -20.12
C ALA A 293 -9.30 -8.57 -21.39
N ALA A 294 -8.71 -8.26 -22.54
CA ALA A 294 -8.94 -8.92 -23.81
C ALA A 294 -10.44 -9.13 -24.14
N GLY A 295 -11.28 -8.09 -24.00
CA GLY A 295 -12.67 -8.11 -24.39
C GLY A 295 -13.63 -8.84 -23.44
N ARG A 296 -13.20 -9.25 -22.26
CA ARG A 296 -14.07 -9.84 -21.23
C ARG A 296 -14.07 -8.96 -19.97
N PRO A 297 -15.24 -8.45 -19.53
CA PRO A 297 -15.34 -7.76 -18.25
C PRO A 297 -15.10 -8.77 -17.12
N THR A 298 -14.01 -8.61 -16.40
CA THR A 298 -13.78 -9.31 -15.14
C THR A 298 -14.19 -8.39 -14.00
N LYS A 299 -15.29 -8.71 -13.33
CA LYS A 299 -15.62 -8.05 -12.06
C LYS A 299 -14.55 -8.45 -11.07
N SER A 300 -13.81 -7.49 -10.53
CA SER A 300 -12.99 -7.74 -9.35
C SER A 300 -13.96 -8.03 -8.20
N ALA A 301 -14.09 -9.31 -7.85
CA ALA A 301 -14.86 -9.69 -6.68
C ALA A 301 -14.16 -9.15 -5.45
N CYS A 302 -14.90 -8.42 -4.63
CA CYS A 302 -14.49 -8.02 -3.30
C CYS A 302 -14.17 -9.28 -2.50
N ALA A 303 -12.91 -9.53 -2.22
CA ALA A 303 -12.48 -10.56 -1.31
C ALA A 303 -11.60 -9.91 -0.25
N MET A 304 -12.22 -9.49 0.85
CA MET A 304 -11.49 -9.39 2.10
C MET A 304 -11.20 -10.82 2.57
N ARG A 305 -9.94 -11.18 2.65
CA ARG A 305 -9.51 -12.28 3.54
C ARG A 305 -8.89 -11.62 4.75
N ALA A 306 -9.59 -11.73 5.87
CA ALA A 306 -9.02 -11.51 7.19
C ALA A 306 -8.15 -12.70 7.58
#